data_f3688451b8a2dfeb683048c4686f1839
#
_entry.id   f3688451b8a2dfeb683048c4686f1839
#
_cell.length_a   1.000
_cell.length_b   1.000
_cell.length_c   1.000
_cell.angle_alpha   90.00
_cell.angle_beta   90.00
_cell.angle_gamma   90.00
#
_symmetry.space_group_name_H-M   'P 1'
#
loop_
_entity.id
_entity.type
_entity.pdbx_description
1 polymer ?
#
loop_
_entity_poly.entity_id
_entity_poly.type
_entity_poly.pdbx_seq_one_letter_code
_entity_poly.pdbx_strand_id
1 'polypeptide(L)'
;MGSAALEIALKMSFHYWQNRGEKKRTRFVNLANSYHGETVAAMSVGDVALFTATYKALLLDTIKVPSPDCYLRPEGMSWEEHSRNMFAAMEQT
;
A
#
# COMPACT_ATOMS: atom_id res chain seq x y z
N MET A 1 9.76 -0.32 -17.23
CA MET A 1 10.08 0.03 -15.84
C MET A 1 8.94 -0.35 -14.91
N GLY A 2 9.27 -0.92 -13.77
CA GLY A 2 8.26 -1.35 -12.80
C GLY A 2 7.42 -0.19 -12.24
N SER A 3 8.05 0.95 -11.95
CA SER A 3 7.31 2.13 -11.45
C SER A 3 6.33 2.67 -12.49
N ALA A 4 6.69 2.67 -13.76
CA ALA A 4 5.78 3.10 -14.81
C ALA A 4 4.58 2.15 -14.93
N ALA A 5 4.82 0.85 -14.84
CA ALA A 5 3.75 -0.14 -14.86
C ALA A 5 2.81 0.05 -13.66
N LEU A 6 3.35 0.34 -12.48
CA LEU A 6 2.55 0.60 -11.29
C LEU A 6 1.70 1.86 -11.45
N GLU A 7 2.26 2.94 -12.00
CA GLU A 7 1.51 4.17 -12.27
C GLU A 7 0.29 3.88 -13.15
N ILE A 8 0.50 3.09 -14.19
CA ILE A 8 -0.59 2.70 -15.11
C ILE A 8 -1.63 1.87 -14.35
N ALA A 9 -1.19 0.91 -13.53
CA ALA A 9 -2.10 0.06 -12.76
C ALA A 9 -2.98 0.88 -11.80
N LEU A 10 -2.39 1.85 -11.11
CA LEU A 10 -3.14 2.72 -10.21
C LEU A 10 -4.18 3.54 -10.96
N LYS A 11 -3.81 4.10 -12.11
CA LYS A 11 -4.74 4.86 -12.94
C LYS A 11 -5.87 3.98 -13.46
N MET A 12 -5.57 2.78 -13.92
CA MET A 12 -6.59 1.84 -14.40
C MET A 12 -7.55 1.45 -13.30
N SER A 13 -7.04 1.17 -12.09
CA SER A 13 -7.87 0.83 -10.95
C SER A 13 -8.83 1.97 -10.59
N PHE A 14 -8.32 3.18 -10.52
CA PHE A 14 -9.13 4.37 -10.24
C PHE A 14 -10.20 4.55 -11.32
N HIS A 15 -9.80 4.48 -12.58
CA HIS A 15 -10.69 4.71 -13.73
C HIS A 15 -11.79 3.63 -13.78
N TYR A 16 -11.43 2.39 -13.48
CA TYR A 16 -12.40 1.28 -13.43
C TYR A 16 -13.56 1.60 -12.48
N TRP A 17 -13.25 2.05 -11.26
CA TRP A 17 -14.29 2.34 -10.27
C TRP A 17 -15.11 3.58 -10.64
N GLN A 18 -14.48 4.58 -11.26
CA GLN A 18 -15.22 5.74 -11.77
C GLN A 18 -16.22 5.33 -12.85
N ASN A 19 -15.80 4.45 -13.77
CA ASN A 19 -16.68 3.95 -14.82
C ASN A 19 -17.84 3.13 -14.27
N ARG A 20 -17.67 2.49 -13.14
CA ARG A 20 -18.74 1.75 -12.47
C ARG A 20 -19.65 2.64 -11.61
N GLY A 21 -19.40 3.92 -11.58
CA GLY A 21 -20.19 4.84 -10.77
C GLY A 21 -19.81 4.90 -9.30
N GLU A 22 -18.75 4.22 -8.89
CA GLU A 22 -18.27 4.20 -7.50
C GLU A 22 -17.38 5.41 -7.24
N LYS A 23 -17.97 6.60 -7.20
CA LYS A 23 -17.22 7.86 -7.15
C LYS A 23 -16.44 8.08 -5.86
N LYS A 24 -16.79 7.35 -4.80
CA LYS A 24 -16.09 7.46 -3.51
C LYS A 24 -14.88 6.54 -3.39
N ARG A 25 -14.67 5.64 -4.34
CA ARG A 25 -13.49 4.75 -4.34
C ARG A 25 -12.31 5.46 -4.95
N THR A 26 -11.68 6.32 -4.15
CA THR A 26 -10.58 7.19 -4.60
C THR A 26 -9.28 6.97 -3.82
N ARG A 27 -9.28 6.07 -2.85
CA ARG A 27 -8.15 5.88 -1.95
C ARG A 27 -7.50 4.53 -2.18
N PHE A 28 -6.22 4.45 -1.87
CA PHE A 28 -5.45 3.22 -1.97
C PHE A 28 -4.98 2.78 -0.59
N VAL A 29 -4.95 1.47 -0.38
CA VAL A 29 -4.36 0.83 0.80
C VAL A 29 -3.00 0.32 0.40
N ASN A 30 -1.99 0.53 1.22
CA ASN A 30 -0.65 0.01 0.99
C ASN A 30 -0.08 -0.63 2.25
N LEU A 31 0.84 -1.56 2.04
CA LEU A 31 1.46 -2.29 3.14
C LEU A 31 2.62 -1.49 3.72
N ALA A 32 2.79 -1.56 5.04
CA ALA A 32 3.96 -1.01 5.70
C ALA A 32 5.23 -1.67 5.13
N ASN A 33 6.31 -0.90 5.06
CA ASN A 33 7.62 -1.33 4.58
C ASN A 33 7.66 -1.77 3.11
N SER A 34 6.65 -1.45 2.32
CA SER A 34 6.61 -1.80 0.90
C SER A 34 7.38 -0.78 0.05
N TYR A 35 7.85 -1.25 -1.11
CA TYR A 35 8.55 -0.40 -2.08
C TYR A 35 8.07 -0.74 -3.49
N HIS A 36 7.69 0.27 -4.23
CA HIS A 36 7.15 0.09 -5.59
C HIS A 36 7.82 0.98 -6.64
N GLY A 37 8.78 1.78 -6.26
CA GLY A 37 9.49 2.69 -7.15
C GLY A 37 9.51 4.12 -6.65
N GLU A 38 10.05 5.03 -7.46
CA GLU A 38 10.32 6.40 -7.03
C GLU A 38 9.56 7.46 -7.82
N THR A 39 8.60 7.06 -8.65
CA THR A 39 7.65 8.03 -9.20
C THR A 39 6.68 8.44 -8.10
N VAL A 40 6.00 9.58 -8.27
CA VAL A 40 5.17 10.15 -7.20
C VAL A 40 4.11 9.16 -6.71
N ALA A 41 3.35 8.54 -7.60
CA ALA A 41 2.32 7.60 -7.15
C ALA A 41 2.93 6.30 -6.63
N ALA A 42 4.03 5.83 -7.22
CA ALA A 42 4.73 4.64 -6.72
C ALA A 42 5.26 4.86 -5.31
N MET A 43 5.84 6.03 -5.02
CA MET A 43 6.26 6.38 -3.67
C MET A 43 5.07 6.48 -2.72
N SER A 44 3.93 6.97 -3.21
CA SER A 44 2.74 7.16 -2.38
C SER A 44 2.20 5.84 -1.84
N VAL A 45 2.28 4.78 -2.62
CA VAL A 45 1.83 3.44 -2.20
C VAL A 45 2.96 2.59 -1.61
N GLY A 46 4.15 3.15 -1.46
CA GLY A 46 5.27 2.53 -0.76
C GLY A 46 5.39 3.06 0.66
N ASP A 47 6.34 2.51 1.41
CA ASP A 47 6.57 2.93 2.79
C ASP A 47 8.04 2.74 3.16
N VAL A 48 8.93 3.49 2.50
CA VAL A 48 10.34 3.53 2.84
C VAL A 48 10.70 4.99 3.14
N ALA A 49 10.71 5.35 4.41
CA ALA A 49 10.89 6.75 4.86
C ALA A 49 12.15 7.40 4.27
N LEU A 50 13.22 6.64 4.11
CA LEU A 50 14.47 7.14 3.54
C LEU A 50 14.26 7.73 2.15
N PHE A 51 13.37 7.14 1.34
CA PHE A 51 13.09 7.59 -0.02
C PHE A 51 11.97 8.62 -0.10
N THR A 52 11.04 8.60 0.86
CA THR A 52 9.80 9.39 0.76
C THR A 52 9.82 10.67 1.59
N ALA A 53 10.68 10.77 2.61
CA ALA A 53 10.65 11.88 3.56
C ALA A 53 10.77 13.24 2.89
N THR A 54 11.65 13.40 1.90
CA THR A 54 11.87 14.67 1.20
C THR A 54 10.65 15.08 0.38
N TYR A 55 9.92 14.10 -0.16
CA TYR A 55 8.84 14.35 -1.13
C TYR A 55 7.46 14.21 -0.51
N LYS A 56 7.37 14.04 0.79
CA LYS A 56 6.11 13.74 1.48
C LYS A 56 4.97 14.70 1.09
N ALA A 57 5.27 15.96 0.92
CA ALA A 57 4.27 16.96 0.57
C ALA A 57 3.68 16.79 -0.84
N LEU A 58 4.37 16.05 -1.72
CA LEU A 58 3.91 15.77 -3.09
C LEU A 58 3.14 14.45 -3.19
N LEU A 59 3.21 13.59 -2.19
CA LEU A 59 2.67 12.24 -2.27
C LEU A 59 1.15 12.26 -2.08
N LEU A 60 0.50 11.28 -2.71
CA LEU A 60 -0.92 11.03 -2.50
C LEU A 60 -1.14 10.50 -1.08
N ASP A 61 -2.30 10.79 -0.52
CA ASP A 61 -2.68 10.29 0.78
C ASP A 61 -3.20 8.86 0.65
N THR A 62 -2.56 7.92 1.35
CA THR A 62 -2.91 6.50 1.29
C THR A 62 -3.15 5.96 2.69
N ILE A 63 -3.78 4.79 2.77
CA ILE A 63 -4.03 4.10 4.04
C ILE A 63 -2.97 3.02 4.21
N LYS A 64 -2.08 3.18 5.19
CA LYS A 64 -1.06 2.19 5.50
C LYS A 64 -1.61 1.13 6.44
N VAL A 65 -1.33 -0.13 6.13
CA VAL A 65 -1.71 -1.27 6.96
C VAL A 65 -0.47 -2.10 7.27
N PRO A 66 -0.48 -2.87 8.38
CA PRO A 66 0.68 -3.69 8.74
C PRO A 66 1.04 -4.70 7.65
N SER A 67 2.35 -4.91 7.48
CA SER A 67 2.85 -5.92 6.54
C SER A 67 2.49 -7.32 7.04
N PRO A 68 2.06 -8.23 6.16
CA PRO A 68 1.84 -9.64 6.52
C PRO A 68 3.14 -10.44 6.59
N ASP A 69 4.30 -9.78 6.54
CA ASP A 69 5.60 -10.43 6.65
C ASP A 69 5.70 -11.19 7.96
N CYS A 70 6.04 -12.49 7.87
CA CYS A 70 6.07 -13.38 9.02
C CYS A 70 7.49 -13.65 9.55
N TYR A 71 8.51 -13.04 8.97
CA TYR A 71 9.90 -13.28 9.37
C TYR A 71 10.15 -12.82 10.82
N LEU A 72 9.69 -11.62 11.17
CA LEU A 72 9.85 -11.04 12.51
C LEU A 72 8.53 -11.10 13.30
N ARG A 73 7.81 -12.21 13.19
CA ARG A 73 6.56 -12.38 13.93
C ARG A 73 6.81 -12.49 15.45
N PRO A 74 5.79 -12.20 16.28
CA PRO A 74 5.92 -12.35 17.72
C PRO A 74 6.35 -13.76 18.13
N GLU A 75 7.16 -13.86 19.18
CA GLU A 75 7.65 -15.12 19.69
C GLU A 75 6.48 -16.03 20.09
N GLY A 76 6.58 -17.31 19.74
CA GLY A 76 5.54 -18.30 20.06
C GLY A 76 4.35 -18.30 19.10
N MET A 77 4.34 -17.40 18.11
CA MET A 77 3.26 -17.32 17.14
C MET A 77 3.67 -18.00 15.82
N SER A 78 2.79 -18.82 15.25
CA SER A 78 3.03 -19.41 13.93
C SER A 78 2.90 -18.35 12.84
N TRP A 79 3.48 -18.63 11.66
CA TRP A 79 3.35 -17.68 10.54
C TRP A 79 1.91 -17.59 10.04
N GLU A 80 1.14 -18.66 10.10
CA GLU A 80 -0.28 -18.66 9.72
C GLU A 80 -1.10 -17.76 10.65
N GLU A 81 -0.87 -17.87 11.96
CA GLU A 81 -1.56 -17.05 12.95
C GLU A 81 -1.22 -15.57 12.79
N HIS A 82 0.06 -15.26 12.63
CA HIS A 82 0.51 -13.89 12.43
C HIS A 82 -0.09 -13.30 11.14
N SER A 83 -0.10 -14.08 10.06
CA SER A 83 -0.68 -13.66 8.78
C SER A 83 -2.16 -13.33 8.94
N ARG A 84 -2.93 -14.21 9.61
CA ARG A 84 -4.34 -13.95 9.87
C ARG A 84 -4.55 -12.66 10.67
N ASN A 85 -3.71 -12.43 11.68
CA ASN A 85 -3.80 -11.24 12.52
C ASN A 85 -3.53 -9.96 11.71
N MET A 86 -2.57 -10.00 10.79
CA MET A 86 -2.25 -8.84 9.96
C MET A 86 -3.36 -8.54 8.95
N PHE A 87 -3.99 -9.57 8.36
CA PHE A 87 -5.12 -9.37 7.48
C PHE A 87 -6.36 -8.87 8.24
N ALA A 88 -6.57 -9.36 9.46
CA ALA A 88 -7.64 -8.84 10.32
C ALA A 88 -7.43 -7.36 10.65
N ALA A 89 -6.19 -6.96 10.93
CA ALA A 89 -5.86 -5.56 11.17
C ALA A 89 -6.13 -4.69 9.94
N MET A 90 -5.82 -5.20 8.75
CA MET A 90 -6.12 -4.50 7.49
C MET A 90 -7.63 -4.30 7.34
N GLU A 91 -8.42 -5.34 7.61
CA GLU A 91 -9.87 -5.29 7.47
C GLU A 91 -10.49 -4.23 8.40
N GLN A 92 -9.91 -4.04 9.57
CA GLN A 92 -10.41 -3.08 10.55
C GLN A 92 -9.99 -1.63 10.27
N THR A 93 -9.05 -1.44 9.38
CA THR A 93 -8.59 -0.11 9.00
C THR A 93 -9.54 0.50 7.98
#